data_f0ca90e6216cec66f9e2aef6b5c51075
#
_entry.id   f0ca90e6216cec66f9e2aef6b5c51075
#
_cell.length_a   1.000
_cell.length_b   1.000
_cell.length_c   1.000
_cell.angle_alpha   90.00
_cell.angle_beta   90.00
_cell.angle_gamma   90.00
#
_symmetry.space_group_name_H-M   'P 1'
#
loop_
_entity.id
_entity.type
_entity.pdbx_description
1 polymer ?
#
loop_
_entity_poly.entity_id
_entity_poly.type
_entity_poly.pdbx_seq_one_letter_code
_entity_poly.pdbx_strand_id
1 'polypeptide(L)'
;DPISSYASGISETGDPNSAASSDQIIRQLNRIAPWIVGRAEDGTYGTIGDGNPLAWLDVNQTVDRKNQNFSGTLSADYKIIDGLVATVTGSYVNNQQHYRAFQKYIQYNPNKETEPNRLEERFTGWHRANFDALLNFDRQFGEHGLKAMAGWHTEKYDYTYNQQFRKNFPTNDLTDIAAGDAATQKNNGYTRELAM
;
A
#
# COMPACT_ATOMS: atom_id res chain seq x y z
N ASP A 1 -4.82 -15.57 -1.98
CA ASP A 1 -5.25 -16.14 -0.69
C ASP A 1 -6.47 -15.37 -0.18
N PRO A 2 -7.68 -15.96 -0.16
CA PRO A 2 -8.90 -15.26 0.27
C PRO A 2 -8.83 -14.77 1.73
N ILE A 3 -8.09 -15.45 2.59
CA ILE A 3 -7.91 -15.03 3.99
C ILE A 3 -7.01 -13.80 4.06
N SER A 4 -5.97 -13.71 3.25
CA SER A 4 -5.09 -12.54 3.22
C SER A 4 -5.77 -11.32 2.64
N SER A 5 -6.74 -11.49 1.72
CA SER A 5 -7.53 -10.37 1.20
C SER A 5 -8.43 -9.72 2.26
N TYR A 6 -8.85 -10.49 3.26
CA TYR A 6 -9.58 -9.96 4.42
C TYR A 6 -8.65 -9.35 5.47
N ALA A 7 -7.42 -9.87 5.61
CA ALA A 7 -6.46 -9.39 6.60
C ALA A 7 -5.95 -7.96 6.34
N SER A 8 -5.92 -7.54 5.08
CA SER A 8 -5.58 -6.17 4.71
C SER A 8 -6.77 -5.19 4.80
N GLY A 9 -7.68 -5.50 5.69
CA GLY A 9 -8.99 -4.90 5.82
C GLY A 9 -9.04 -3.40 5.71
N ILE A 10 -10.10 -2.96 5.13
CA ILE A 10 -10.66 -1.61 5.09
C ILE A 10 -10.95 -1.09 6.53
N SER A 11 -10.21 -1.56 7.52
CA SER A 11 -10.46 -1.33 8.94
C SER A 11 -10.10 0.07 9.43
N GLU A 12 -9.55 0.93 8.57
CA GLU A 12 -9.18 2.29 8.97
C GLU A 12 -10.37 3.25 9.12
N THR A 13 -11.56 2.82 8.80
CA THR A 13 -12.77 3.67 8.93
C THR A 13 -13.54 3.45 10.22
N GLY A 14 -13.10 2.56 11.10
CA GLY A 14 -13.75 2.34 12.40
C GLY A 14 -15.17 1.76 12.35
N ASP A 15 -15.61 1.29 11.19
CA ASP A 15 -16.91 0.67 11.02
C ASP A 15 -16.83 -0.81 11.44
N PRO A 16 -17.57 -1.27 12.48
CA PRO A 16 -17.53 -2.65 12.93
C PRO A 16 -18.03 -3.67 11.90
N ASN A 17 -18.69 -3.21 10.82
CA ASN A 17 -19.10 -4.05 9.69
C ASN A 17 -18.08 -4.02 8.53
N SER A 18 -16.98 -3.30 8.68
CA SER A 18 -15.95 -3.24 7.67
C SER A 18 -15.16 -4.54 7.62
N ALA A 19 -15.00 -5.05 6.44
CA ALA A 19 -14.32 -6.27 6.00
C ALA A 19 -13.60 -7.06 7.10
N ALA A 20 -14.05 -8.24 7.35
CA ALA A 20 -13.46 -9.14 8.31
C ALA A 20 -11.95 -9.30 8.06
N SER A 21 -11.13 -8.85 8.98
CA SER A 21 -9.73 -9.25 9.04
C SER A 21 -9.63 -10.78 9.23
N SER A 22 -8.50 -11.39 8.93
CA SER A 22 -8.27 -12.81 9.23
C SER A 22 -8.58 -13.13 10.70
N ASP A 23 -8.26 -12.22 11.61
CA ASP A 23 -8.56 -12.34 13.03
C ASP A 23 -10.07 -12.35 13.32
N GLN A 24 -10.85 -11.55 12.58
CA GLN A 24 -12.31 -11.55 12.69
C GLN A 24 -12.92 -12.84 12.15
N ILE A 25 -12.40 -13.38 11.04
CA ILE A 25 -12.85 -14.68 10.50
C ILE A 25 -12.59 -15.77 11.52
N ILE A 26 -11.37 -15.87 12.07
CA ILE A 26 -11.01 -16.87 13.08
C ILE A 26 -11.85 -16.72 14.35
N ARG A 27 -11.99 -15.48 14.83
CA ARG A 27 -12.84 -15.18 16.00
C ARG A 27 -14.27 -15.60 15.77
N GLN A 28 -14.82 -15.34 14.59
CA GLN A 28 -16.19 -15.64 14.27
C GLN A 28 -16.42 -17.16 14.12
N LEU A 29 -15.49 -17.89 13.52
CA LEU A 29 -15.51 -19.34 13.44
C LEU A 29 -15.57 -19.99 14.83
N ASN A 30 -14.86 -19.43 15.81
CA ASN A 30 -14.87 -19.92 17.19
C ASN A 30 -16.12 -19.53 17.98
N ARG A 31 -16.92 -18.55 17.51
CA ARG A 31 -18.12 -18.04 18.18
C ARG A 31 -19.42 -18.59 17.61
N ILE A 32 -19.39 -19.08 16.38
CA ILE A 32 -20.59 -19.67 15.75
C ILE A 32 -20.96 -20.95 16.49
N ALA A 33 -22.16 -20.99 17.02
CA ALA A 33 -22.67 -22.17 17.66
C ALA A 33 -22.97 -23.29 16.62
N PRO A 34 -22.74 -24.57 16.95
CA PRO A 34 -22.86 -25.69 16.01
C PRO A 34 -24.24 -25.85 15.35
N TRP A 35 -25.28 -25.29 15.94
CA TRP A 35 -26.64 -25.33 15.39
C TRP A 35 -26.96 -24.19 14.42
N ILE A 36 -26.04 -23.25 14.24
CA ILE A 36 -26.21 -22.19 13.24
C ILE A 36 -25.77 -22.73 11.90
N VAL A 37 -26.69 -22.78 10.95
CA VAL A 37 -26.45 -23.28 9.60
C VAL A 37 -25.48 -22.34 8.88
N GLY A 38 -24.37 -22.87 8.35
CA GLY A 38 -23.43 -22.09 7.56
C GLY A 38 -24.08 -21.53 6.30
N ARG A 39 -24.67 -22.41 5.51
CA ARG A 39 -25.48 -22.08 4.32
C ARG A 39 -26.69 -23.01 4.25
N ALA A 40 -27.87 -22.45 4.11
CA ALA A 40 -29.11 -23.20 3.99
C ALA A 40 -29.32 -23.65 2.52
N GLU A 41 -30.27 -24.59 2.31
CA GLU A 41 -30.59 -25.12 0.97
C GLU A 41 -31.14 -24.05 0.02
N ASP A 42 -31.79 -23.03 0.54
CA ASP A 42 -32.28 -21.85 -0.19
C ASP A 42 -31.18 -20.83 -0.54
N GLY A 43 -29.91 -21.12 -0.16
CA GLY A 43 -28.76 -20.26 -0.40
C GLY A 43 -28.53 -19.17 0.65
N THR A 44 -29.40 -19.03 1.64
CA THR A 44 -29.22 -18.08 2.75
C THR A 44 -28.16 -18.51 3.74
N TYR A 45 -27.63 -17.56 4.51
CA TYR A 45 -26.60 -17.80 5.51
C TYR A 45 -27.17 -17.59 6.91
N GLY A 46 -26.88 -18.52 7.80
CA GLY A 46 -27.10 -18.31 9.23
C GLY A 46 -26.13 -17.24 9.75
N THR A 47 -26.61 -16.37 10.63
CA THR A 47 -25.80 -15.27 11.14
C THR A 47 -25.83 -15.18 12.65
N ILE A 48 -24.72 -14.77 13.25
CA ILE A 48 -24.63 -14.15 14.56
C ILE A 48 -24.21 -12.69 14.40
N GLY A 49 -24.08 -11.94 15.47
CA GLY A 49 -23.91 -10.48 15.45
C GLY A 49 -23.10 -9.89 14.31
N ASP A 50 -21.94 -10.44 14.02
CA ASP A 50 -20.96 -9.89 13.07
C ASP A 50 -21.08 -10.43 11.63
N GLY A 51 -22.00 -11.38 11.35
CA GLY A 51 -22.17 -11.98 10.03
C GLY A 51 -21.75 -13.45 9.97
N ASN A 52 -21.48 -13.96 8.77
CA ASN A 52 -21.14 -15.36 8.53
C ASN A 52 -19.81 -15.47 7.76
N PRO A 53 -18.78 -16.14 8.32
CA PRO A 53 -17.48 -16.29 7.66
C PRO A 53 -17.56 -17.01 6.30
N LEU A 54 -18.49 -17.97 6.15
CA LEU A 54 -18.67 -18.67 4.88
C LEU A 54 -19.14 -17.70 3.78
N ALA A 55 -20.10 -16.83 4.08
CA ALA A 55 -20.55 -15.81 3.15
C ALA A 55 -19.42 -14.84 2.77
N TRP A 56 -18.55 -14.50 3.70
CA TRP A 56 -17.38 -13.65 3.42
C TRP A 56 -16.40 -14.30 2.45
N LEU A 57 -16.21 -15.61 2.55
CA LEU A 57 -15.36 -16.39 1.65
C LEU A 57 -16.02 -16.59 0.28
N ASP A 58 -17.31 -16.93 0.25
CA ASP A 58 -18.06 -17.19 -1.00
C ASP A 58 -18.14 -15.95 -1.89
N VAL A 59 -18.28 -14.77 -1.31
CA VAL A 59 -18.38 -13.51 -2.08
C VAL A 59 -17.03 -13.08 -2.65
N ASN A 60 -15.92 -13.63 -2.14
CA ASN A 60 -14.57 -13.37 -2.62
C ASN A 60 -14.25 -11.87 -2.77
N GLN A 61 -14.23 -11.16 -1.65
CA GLN A 61 -13.84 -9.75 -1.63
C GLN A 61 -12.39 -9.57 -2.10
N THR A 62 -12.13 -8.48 -2.81
CA THR A 62 -10.84 -8.28 -3.45
C THR A 62 -10.06 -7.15 -2.79
N VAL A 63 -8.86 -7.46 -2.36
CA VAL A 63 -7.84 -6.47 -1.99
C VAL A 63 -6.61 -6.71 -2.86
N ASP A 64 -6.27 -5.72 -3.66
CA ASP A 64 -5.12 -5.75 -4.54
C ASP A 64 -4.09 -4.72 -4.07
N ARG A 65 -2.84 -5.17 -3.97
CA ARG A 65 -1.71 -4.31 -3.59
C ARG A 65 -0.56 -4.56 -4.54
N LYS A 66 -0.30 -3.57 -5.39
CA LYS A 66 0.81 -3.57 -6.34
C LYS A 66 1.91 -2.66 -5.84
N ASN A 67 3.11 -3.22 -5.68
CA ASN A 67 4.30 -2.47 -5.33
C ASN A 67 5.27 -2.52 -6.50
N GLN A 68 5.75 -1.36 -6.91
CA GLN A 68 6.78 -1.21 -7.93
C GLN A 68 7.96 -0.47 -7.33
N ASN A 69 9.11 -1.15 -7.31
CA ASN A 69 10.36 -0.60 -6.78
C ASN A 69 11.40 -0.60 -7.89
N PHE A 70 12.03 0.54 -8.08
CA PHE A 70 13.19 0.69 -8.94
C PHE A 70 14.30 1.38 -8.16
N SER A 71 15.52 0.84 -8.25
CA SER A 71 16.70 1.49 -7.71
C SER A 71 17.87 1.35 -8.66
N GLY A 72 18.64 2.40 -8.81
CA GLY A 72 19.84 2.41 -9.63
C GLY A 72 20.87 3.35 -9.05
N THR A 73 22.15 2.95 -9.17
CA THR A 73 23.29 3.77 -8.78
C THR A 73 24.35 3.70 -9.88
N LEU A 74 24.89 4.83 -10.24
CA LEU A 74 25.99 4.98 -11.17
C LEU A 74 27.12 5.74 -10.49
N SER A 75 28.34 5.20 -10.55
CA SER A 75 29.53 5.85 -10.01
C SER A 75 30.61 5.89 -11.05
N ALA A 76 31.39 6.95 -11.04
CA ALA A 76 32.54 7.14 -11.90
C ALA A 76 33.71 7.75 -11.11
N ASP A 77 34.88 7.14 -11.27
CA ASP A 77 36.12 7.63 -10.70
C ASP A 77 37.00 8.23 -11.80
N TYR A 78 37.54 9.39 -11.53
CA TYR A 78 38.47 10.08 -12.42
C TYR A 78 39.76 10.45 -11.69
N LYS A 79 40.85 9.88 -12.12
CA LYS A 79 42.18 10.25 -11.62
C LYS A 79 42.66 11.55 -12.28
N ILE A 80 42.65 12.63 -11.50
CA ILE A 80 43.04 13.96 -11.98
C ILE A 80 44.56 14.07 -12.13
N ILE A 81 45.25 13.71 -11.08
CA ILE A 81 46.74 13.59 -10.99
C ILE A 81 47.11 12.44 -10.06
N ASP A 82 48.41 12.11 -9.99
CA ASP A 82 48.86 11.11 -9.01
C ASP A 82 48.52 11.55 -7.57
N GLY A 83 47.78 10.70 -6.88
CA GLY A 83 47.31 10.94 -5.52
C GLY A 83 46.00 11.69 -5.43
N LEU A 84 45.42 12.24 -6.52
CA LEU A 84 44.16 12.95 -6.50
C LEU A 84 43.11 12.25 -7.39
N VAL A 85 42.03 11.76 -6.77
CA VAL A 85 40.93 11.09 -7.43
C VAL A 85 39.64 11.81 -7.12
N ALA A 86 38.87 12.12 -8.16
CA ALA A 86 37.49 12.58 -8.04
C ALA A 86 36.54 11.38 -8.27
N THR A 87 35.58 11.21 -7.36
CA THR A 87 34.50 10.22 -7.48
C THR A 87 33.19 10.97 -7.57
N VAL A 88 32.36 10.61 -8.56
CA VAL A 88 31.00 11.13 -8.70
C VAL A 88 30.04 9.96 -8.66
N THR A 89 29.01 10.05 -7.81
CA THR A 89 27.99 9.01 -7.67
C THR A 89 26.62 9.63 -7.78
N GLY A 90 25.79 9.08 -8.66
CA GLY A 90 24.37 9.40 -8.76
C GLY A 90 23.54 8.18 -8.39
N SER A 91 22.56 8.33 -7.54
CA SER A 91 21.60 7.28 -7.22
C SER A 91 20.16 7.76 -7.33
N TYR A 92 19.30 6.86 -7.80
CA TYR A 92 17.88 7.11 -7.91
C TYR A 92 17.10 5.91 -7.39
N VAL A 93 16.14 6.18 -6.50
CA VAL A 93 15.21 5.18 -5.96
C VAL A 93 13.79 5.67 -6.19
N ASN A 94 12.96 4.81 -6.75
CA ASN A 94 11.53 5.06 -6.93
C ASN A 94 10.74 3.90 -6.33
N ASN A 95 9.75 4.23 -5.50
CA ASN A 95 8.83 3.27 -4.91
C ASN A 95 7.40 3.76 -5.16
N GLN A 96 6.58 2.90 -5.74
CA GLN A 96 5.17 3.18 -5.98
C GLN A 96 4.33 2.03 -5.43
N GLN A 97 3.30 2.36 -4.69
CA GLN A 97 2.31 1.42 -4.18
C GLN A 97 0.93 1.85 -4.64
N HIS A 98 0.24 0.95 -5.30
CA HIS A 98 -1.18 1.07 -5.59
C HIS A 98 -1.94 0.04 -4.73
N TYR A 99 -2.81 0.53 -3.88
CA TYR A 99 -3.71 -0.27 -3.04
C TYR A 99 -5.12 -0.06 -3.53
N ARG A 100 -5.85 -1.15 -3.72
CA ARG A 100 -7.24 -1.16 -4.14
C ARG A 100 -8.01 -2.19 -3.35
N ALA A 101 -9.08 -1.76 -2.68
CA ALA A 101 -9.93 -2.63 -1.89
C ALA A 101 -11.40 -2.39 -2.25
N PHE A 102 -12.04 -3.42 -2.78
CA PHE A 102 -13.47 -3.41 -3.08
C PHE A 102 -14.21 -4.33 -2.12
N GLN A 103 -15.04 -3.76 -1.27
CA GLN A 103 -15.93 -4.49 -0.39
C GLN A 103 -17.27 -4.71 -1.10
N LYS A 104 -17.62 -5.97 -1.31
CA LYS A 104 -18.88 -6.37 -1.93
C LYS A 104 -20.01 -6.31 -0.91
N TYR A 105 -21.20 -5.99 -1.40
CA TYR A 105 -22.47 -6.15 -0.67
C TYR A 105 -22.78 -7.64 -0.51
N ILE A 106 -23.23 -8.05 0.68
CA ILE A 106 -23.66 -9.41 1.00
C ILE A 106 -25.02 -9.35 1.64
N GLN A 107 -25.98 -10.06 1.05
CA GLN A 107 -27.26 -10.38 1.69
C GLN A 107 -27.12 -11.74 2.35
N TYR A 108 -27.11 -11.79 3.68
CA TYR A 108 -27.02 -13.06 4.40
C TYR A 108 -28.37 -13.80 4.40
N ASN A 109 -29.44 -13.08 4.68
CA ASN A 109 -30.82 -13.55 4.72
C ASN A 109 -31.77 -12.35 4.62
N PRO A 110 -33.12 -12.54 4.56
CA PRO A 110 -34.06 -11.44 4.41
C PRO A 110 -33.96 -10.34 5.49
N ASN A 111 -33.41 -10.65 6.66
CA ASN A 111 -33.35 -9.73 7.80
C ASN A 111 -31.94 -9.17 8.05
N LYS A 112 -30.92 -9.64 7.31
CA LYS A 112 -29.55 -9.21 7.52
C LYS A 112 -28.75 -9.11 6.24
N GLU A 113 -28.12 -7.95 6.09
CA GLU A 113 -27.22 -7.59 4.99
C GLU A 113 -26.00 -6.83 5.52
N THR A 114 -24.98 -6.70 4.69
CA THR A 114 -23.84 -5.81 4.98
C THR A 114 -24.17 -4.37 4.64
N GLU A 115 -23.29 -3.45 5.06
CA GLU A 115 -23.24 -2.12 4.49
C GLU A 115 -23.13 -2.17 2.95
N PRO A 116 -23.53 -1.10 2.26
CA PRO A 116 -23.40 -1.00 0.81
C PRO A 116 -21.97 -1.29 0.35
N ASN A 117 -21.86 -1.85 -0.85
CA ASN A 117 -20.56 -2.03 -1.47
C ASN A 117 -19.77 -0.72 -1.55
N ARG A 118 -18.46 -0.82 -1.43
CA ARG A 118 -17.56 0.33 -1.40
C ARG A 118 -16.21 0.02 -2.01
N LEU A 119 -15.61 1.04 -2.61
CA LEU A 119 -14.26 1.01 -3.15
C LEU A 119 -13.39 2.03 -2.43
N GLU A 120 -12.20 1.59 -2.07
CA GLU A 120 -11.11 2.44 -1.64
C GLU A 120 -9.90 2.20 -2.53
N GLU A 121 -9.36 3.27 -3.09
CA GLU A 121 -8.10 3.26 -3.83
C GLU A 121 -7.13 4.23 -3.19
N ARG A 122 -5.88 3.77 -3.01
CA ARG A 122 -4.77 4.60 -2.52
C ARG A 122 -3.60 4.46 -3.47
N PHE A 123 -3.02 5.57 -3.80
CA PHE A 123 -1.74 5.65 -4.49
C PHE A 123 -0.73 6.33 -3.57
N THR A 124 0.36 5.63 -3.28
CA THR A 124 1.49 6.16 -2.51
C THR A 124 2.73 6.01 -3.35
N GLY A 125 3.41 7.10 -3.61
CA GLY A 125 4.66 7.10 -4.35
C GLY A 125 5.69 7.96 -3.65
N TRP A 126 6.96 7.53 -3.68
CA TRP A 126 8.08 8.36 -3.31
C TRP A 126 9.27 8.07 -4.20
N HIS A 127 10.03 9.09 -4.47
CA HIS A 127 11.31 8.93 -5.13
C HIS A 127 12.39 9.75 -4.44
N ARG A 128 13.60 9.26 -4.53
CA ARG A 128 14.78 9.88 -3.97
C ARG A 128 15.87 9.90 -5.03
N ALA A 129 16.42 11.07 -5.28
CA ALA A 129 17.57 11.27 -6.12
C ALA A 129 18.71 11.82 -5.28
N ASN A 130 19.86 11.16 -5.30
CA ASN A 130 21.07 11.61 -4.62
C ASN A 130 22.17 11.84 -5.62
N PHE A 131 22.99 12.84 -5.37
CA PHE A 131 24.20 13.09 -6.09
C PHE A 131 25.33 13.40 -5.10
N ASP A 132 26.42 12.65 -5.23
CA ASP A 132 27.61 12.76 -4.40
C ASP A 132 28.80 13.09 -5.29
N ALA A 133 29.60 14.07 -4.88
CA ALA A 133 30.91 14.36 -5.47
C ALA A 133 31.96 14.32 -4.36
N LEU A 134 32.97 13.50 -4.53
CA LEU A 134 34.02 13.27 -3.56
C LEU A 134 35.38 13.49 -4.21
N LEU A 135 36.24 14.25 -3.57
CA LEU A 135 37.61 14.46 -3.96
C LEU A 135 38.54 13.88 -2.88
N ASN A 136 39.31 12.88 -3.25
CA ASN A 136 40.26 12.22 -2.38
C ASN A 136 41.67 12.55 -2.80
N PHE A 137 42.49 13.03 -1.87
CA PHE A 137 43.93 13.24 -2.05
C PHE A 137 44.72 12.34 -1.09
N ASP A 138 45.58 11.52 -1.63
CA ASP A 138 46.51 10.64 -0.86
C ASP A 138 47.87 10.64 -1.55
N ARG A 139 48.86 11.29 -0.97
CA ARG A 139 50.19 11.39 -1.55
C ARG A 139 51.27 11.35 -0.49
N GLN A 140 52.36 10.63 -0.85
CA GLN A 140 53.58 10.56 -0.05
C GLN A 140 54.60 11.58 -0.54
N PHE A 141 55.15 12.35 0.37
CA PHE A 141 56.22 13.33 0.13
C PHE A 141 57.41 13.00 0.99
N GLY A 142 58.32 12.18 0.46
CA GLY A 142 59.44 11.61 1.24
C GLY A 142 58.94 10.74 2.38
N GLU A 143 59.27 11.09 3.64
CA GLU A 143 58.80 10.38 4.84
C GLU A 143 57.43 10.84 5.34
N HIS A 144 56.86 11.89 4.71
CA HIS A 144 55.57 12.47 5.12
C HIS A 144 54.44 12.04 4.18
N GLY A 145 53.37 11.50 4.73
CA GLY A 145 52.14 11.19 4.01
C GLY A 145 51.08 12.25 4.29
N LEU A 146 50.42 12.73 3.23
CA LEU A 146 49.29 13.64 3.34
C LEU A 146 48.04 13.01 2.74
N LYS A 147 46.95 12.98 3.56
CA LYS A 147 45.63 12.54 3.15
C LYS A 147 44.64 13.65 3.42
N ALA A 148 43.84 13.97 2.40
CA ALA A 148 42.77 14.95 2.52
C ALA A 148 41.55 14.49 1.73
N MET A 149 40.34 14.86 2.20
CA MET A 149 39.08 14.54 1.54
C MET A 149 38.17 15.76 1.58
N ALA A 150 37.53 16.03 0.44
CA ALA A 150 36.47 17.00 0.33
C ALA A 150 35.28 16.36 -0.39
N GLY A 151 34.05 16.61 0.09
CA GLY A 151 32.87 16.03 -0.49
C GLY A 151 31.72 17.02 -0.54
N TRP A 152 30.87 16.84 -1.52
CA TRP A 152 29.60 17.53 -1.66
C TRP A 152 28.50 16.49 -1.89
N HIS A 153 27.37 16.69 -1.20
CA HIS A 153 26.20 15.81 -1.28
C HIS A 153 24.94 16.67 -1.50
N THR A 154 24.06 16.16 -2.33
CA THR A 154 22.70 16.72 -2.44
C THR A 154 21.69 15.61 -2.56
N GLU A 155 20.56 15.79 -1.92
CA GLU A 155 19.44 14.84 -1.94
C GLU A 155 18.15 15.58 -2.28
N LYS A 156 17.35 14.99 -3.16
CA LYS A 156 15.96 15.38 -3.41
C LYS A 156 15.04 14.21 -3.11
N TYR A 157 14.04 14.45 -2.27
CA TYR A 157 13.02 13.48 -1.89
C TYR A 157 11.63 14.05 -2.17
N ASP A 158 10.84 13.33 -2.94
CA ASP A 158 9.46 13.66 -3.23
C ASP A 158 8.56 12.51 -2.79
N TYR A 159 7.45 12.86 -2.14
CA TYR A 159 6.43 11.93 -1.68
C TYR A 159 5.06 12.40 -2.15
N THR A 160 4.28 11.48 -2.71
CA THR A 160 2.90 11.72 -3.17
C THR A 160 1.97 10.69 -2.56
N TYR A 161 0.87 11.17 -2.02
CA TYR A 161 -0.22 10.34 -1.52
C TYR A 161 -1.54 10.81 -2.12
N ASN A 162 -2.34 9.86 -2.65
CA ASN A 162 -3.69 10.09 -3.14
C ASN A 162 -4.59 8.96 -2.64
N GLN A 163 -5.77 9.31 -2.16
CA GLN A 163 -6.80 8.37 -1.72
C GLN A 163 -8.14 8.78 -2.32
N GLN A 164 -8.88 7.79 -2.81
CA GLN A 164 -10.22 7.94 -3.34
C GLN A 164 -11.13 6.90 -2.71
N PHE A 165 -12.38 7.30 -2.46
CA PHE A 165 -13.37 6.43 -1.83
C PHE A 165 -14.75 6.75 -2.38
N ARG A 166 -15.54 5.71 -2.70
CA ARG A 166 -16.97 5.77 -3.00
C ARG A 166 -17.73 4.55 -2.49
N LYS A 167 -19.03 4.70 -2.29
CA LYS A 167 -19.99 3.64 -1.92
C LYS A 167 -21.11 3.55 -2.96
N ASN A 168 -22.05 2.64 -2.71
CA ASN A 168 -23.28 2.47 -3.48
C ASN A 168 -23.02 2.23 -4.97
N PHE A 169 -22.21 1.22 -5.29
CA PHE A 169 -22.04 0.75 -6.66
C PHE A 169 -23.30 -0.01 -7.12
N PRO A 170 -23.71 0.10 -8.39
CA PRO A 170 -24.90 -0.56 -8.91
C PRO A 170 -24.88 -2.09 -8.77
N THR A 171 -23.68 -2.70 -8.87
CA THR A 171 -23.46 -4.13 -8.71
C THR A 171 -22.11 -4.41 -8.02
N ASN A 172 -21.92 -5.65 -7.56
CA ASN A 172 -20.65 -6.09 -7.00
C ASN A 172 -19.54 -6.32 -8.04
N ASP A 173 -19.88 -6.29 -9.33
CA ASP A 173 -18.95 -6.58 -10.43
C ASP A 173 -18.45 -5.30 -11.10
N LEU A 174 -19.22 -4.23 -11.03
CA LEU A 174 -18.84 -2.92 -11.55
C LEU A 174 -18.03 -2.16 -10.50
N THR A 175 -16.72 -2.31 -10.59
CA THR A 175 -15.78 -1.83 -9.55
C THR A 175 -14.99 -0.58 -9.95
N ASP A 176 -15.37 0.12 -11.02
CA ASP A 176 -14.73 1.39 -11.39
C ASP A 176 -15.15 2.50 -10.43
N ILE A 177 -14.21 3.29 -9.93
CA ILE A 177 -14.48 4.35 -8.95
C ILE A 177 -15.56 5.33 -9.44
N ALA A 178 -15.63 5.58 -10.75
CA ALA A 178 -16.62 6.46 -11.36
C ALA A 178 -18.06 5.94 -11.28
N ALA A 179 -18.23 4.61 -11.13
CA ALA A 179 -19.55 3.97 -11.05
C ALA A 179 -20.19 4.08 -9.65
N GLY A 180 -19.41 4.38 -8.62
CA GLY A 180 -19.92 4.61 -7.28
C GLY A 180 -20.69 5.94 -7.19
N ASP A 181 -21.58 6.02 -6.22
CA ASP A 181 -22.40 7.21 -5.95
C ASP A 181 -21.51 8.44 -5.67
N ALA A 182 -21.66 9.47 -6.49
CA ALA A 182 -20.88 10.71 -6.38
C ALA A 182 -21.13 11.45 -5.05
N ALA A 183 -22.30 11.29 -4.45
CA ALA A 183 -22.61 11.90 -3.14
C ALA A 183 -21.80 11.29 -1.99
N THR A 184 -21.25 10.09 -2.17
CA THR A 184 -20.44 9.39 -1.16
C THR A 184 -18.93 9.62 -1.33
N GLN A 185 -18.54 10.41 -2.32
CA GLN A 185 -17.14 10.65 -2.65
C GLN A 185 -16.35 11.24 -1.48
N LYS A 186 -15.21 10.62 -1.18
CA LYS A 186 -14.20 11.17 -0.30
C LYS A 186 -12.85 11.08 -0.99
N ASN A 187 -12.12 12.19 -1.00
CA ASN A 187 -10.79 12.26 -1.57
C ASN A 187 -9.84 12.85 -0.54
N ASN A 188 -8.62 12.36 -0.51
CA ASN A 188 -7.52 12.93 0.24
C ASN A 188 -6.25 12.83 -0.61
N GLY A 189 -5.38 13.81 -0.51
CA GLY A 189 -4.13 13.78 -1.24
C GLY A 189 -3.21 14.91 -0.81
N TYR A 190 -1.90 14.64 -0.83
CA TYR A 190 -0.87 15.63 -0.57
C TYR A 190 0.45 15.22 -1.23
N THR A 191 1.27 16.21 -1.48
CA THR A 191 2.65 16.04 -1.95
C THR A 191 3.58 16.72 -0.96
N ARG A 192 4.72 16.11 -0.68
CA ARG A 192 5.81 16.67 0.11
C ARG A 192 7.09 16.60 -0.67
N GLU A 193 7.85 17.68 -0.66
CA GLU A 193 9.16 17.78 -1.28
C GLU A 193 10.18 18.21 -0.24
N LEU A 194 11.33 17.57 -0.24
CA LEU A 194 12.48 17.91 0.59
C LEU A 194 13.71 17.93 -0.29
N ALA A 195 14.47 19.01 -0.24
CA ALA A 195 15.77 19.14 -0.91
C ALA A 195 16.81 19.59 0.11
N MET A 196 17.98 18.93 0.10
CA MET A 196 19.13 19.24 0.95
C MET A 196 20.41 19.28 0.12
#